data_020a89af59c1adea6290ac9aded4f248
#
_entry.id   020a89af59c1adea6290ac9aded4f248
#
_cell.length_a   1.000
_cell.length_b   1.000
_cell.length_c   1.000
_cell.angle_alpha   90.00
_cell.angle_beta   90.00
_cell.angle_gamma   90.00
#
_symmetry.space_group_name_H-M   'P 1'
#
loop_
_entity.id
_entity.type
_entity.pdbx_description
1 polymer ?
#
loop_
_entity_poly.entity_id
_entity_poly.type
_entity_poly.pdbx_seq_one_letter_code
_entity_poly.pdbx_strand_id
1 'polypeptide(L)'
;MLVLLHGQPTWGYLYRNMIPGLATNYRVIVPDHMGFGKSATPQDREYTLRSHVENLECLIEELGVKAVTFVGQDWGGPMIGAYTARNPEKVQRIFLMNTVLGYGGGKSSGGKTPWFQWIDKHASNGTLEGILGEMGSTVLSVMKIIGFQNSAGVTDTWIRAYSEPFPDRASCIGAINFPLDIHEGRFLSFVRETLEQGDIAALRSKPAMLVSGDKDFGIAKDHAVSDFKGLFPRAPIVNVEGVGHFCQEDIPDTLVALIDGFVQSNP
;
A
#
# COMPACT_ATOMS: atom_id res chain seq x y z
N MET A 1 -10.19 -6.18 14.99
CA MET A 1 -9.15 -5.14 14.92
C MET A 1 -8.81 -4.88 13.48
N LEU A 2 -8.59 -3.63 13.09
CA LEU A 2 -8.15 -3.23 11.75
C LEU A 2 -6.69 -2.75 11.80
N VAL A 3 -5.86 -3.20 10.85
CA VAL A 3 -4.52 -2.68 10.62
C VAL A 3 -4.47 -2.13 9.20
N LEU A 4 -4.21 -0.82 9.07
CA LEU A 4 -4.27 -0.08 7.81
C LEU A 4 -2.86 0.22 7.33
N LEU A 5 -2.48 -0.29 6.16
CA LEU A 5 -1.13 -0.17 5.61
C LEU A 5 -1.13 0.76 4.40
N HIS A 6 -0.33 1.82 4.49
CA HIS A 6 -0.10 2.79 3.41
C HIS A 6 0.97 2.32 2.41
N GLY A 7 1.27 3.15 1.44
CA GLY A 7 2.37 2.95 0.49
C GLY A 7 3.07 4.25 0.10
N GLN A 8 3.63 4.27 -1.11
CA GLN A 8 4.43 5.34 -1.68
C GLN A 8 3.60 6.58 -2.04
N PRO A 9 4.02 7.78 -1.75
CA PRO A 9 5.04 8.23 -0.78
C PRO A 9 4.39 8.70 0.52
N THR A 10 3.33 8.03 0.96
CA THR A 10 2.45 8.48 2.04
C THR A 10 2.84 7.89 3.40
N TRP A 11 2.04 8.17 4.42
CA TRP A 11 2.14 7.67 5.78
C TRP A 11 0.75 7.59 6.41
N GLY A 12 0.63 7.27 7.68
CA GLY A 12 -0.65 7.09 8.35
C GLY A 12 -1.63 8.25 8.22
N TYR A 13 -1.14 9.45 7.93
CA TYR A 13 -1.98 10.62 7.65
C TYR A 13 -2.93 10.41 6.45
N LEU A 14 -2.58 9.55 5.52
CA LEU A 14 -3.45 9.17 4.40
C LEU A 14 -4.83 8.65 4.87
N TYR A 15 -4.86 7.99 6.02
CA TYR A 15 -6.08 7.42 6.59
C TYR A 15 -6.84 8.35 7.55
N ARG A 16 -6.38 9.60 7.77
CA ARG A 16 -6.96 10.54 8.76
C ARG A 16 -8.46 10.73 8.66
N ASN A 17 -9.00 10.76 7.42
CA ASN A 17 -10.43 10.96 7.16
C ASN A 17 -11.25 9.67 7.38
N MET A 18 -10.62 8.51 7.40
CA MET A 18 -11.27 7.21 7.62
C MET A 18 -11.24 6.78 9.09
N ILE A 19 -10.18 7.13 9.82
CA ILE A 19 -9.95 6.72 11.22
C ILE A 19 -11.16 7.01 12.12
N PRO A 20 -11.77 8.23 12.13
CA PRO A 20 -12.88 8.54 13.03
C PRO A 20 -14.09 7.62 12.81
N GLY A 21 -14.46 7.36 11.55
CA GLY A 21 -15.57 6.47 11.22
C GLY A 21 -15.30 5.02 11.62
N LEU A 22 -14.12 4.50 11.30
CA LEU A 22 -13.74 3.12 11.63
C LEU A 22 -13.54 2.91 13.14
N ALA A 23 -13.00 3.90 13.85
CA ALA A 23 -12.73 3.81 15.28
C ALA A 23 -14.01 3.75 16.13
N THR A 24 -15.17 4.05 15.56
CA THR A 24 -16.46 3.89 16.22
C THR A 24 -16.75 2.41 16.59
N ASN A 25 -16.36 1.49 15.71
CA ASN A 25 -16.68 0.06 15.84
C ASN A 25 -15.44 -0.83 16.03
N TYR A 26 -14.24 -0.31 15.70
CA TYR A 26 -13.02 -1.13 15.66
C TYR A 26 -11.87 -0.48 16.41
N ARG A 27 -10.97 -1.30 16.97
CA ARG A 27 -9.63 -0.84 17.27
C ARG A 27 -8.87 -0.71 15.94
N VAL A 28 -8.42 0.51 15.62
CA VAL A 28 -7.71 0.85 14.38
C VAL A 28 -6.25 1.09 14.70
N ILE A 29 -5.36 0.44 13.97
CA ILE A 29 -3.91 0.62 14.02
C ILE A 29 -3.46 1.06 12.63
N VAL A 30 -2.73 2.16 12.56
CA VAL A 30 -2.21 2.72 11.31
C VAL A 30 -0.71 2.95 11.49
N PRO A 31 0.12 1.92 11.27
CA PRO A 31 1.57 2.09 11.40
C PRO A 31 2.12 2.88 10.22
N ASP A 32 3.14 3.70 10.49
CA ASP A 32 4.00 4.23 9.45
C ASP A 32 5.11 3.20 9.16
N HIS A 33 5.35 2.91 7.89
CA HIS A 33 6.45 2.04 7.52
C HIS A 33 7.80 2.69 7.84
N MET A 34 8.82 1.85 8.12
CA MET A 34 10.19 2.32 8.29
C MET A 34 10.60 3.25 7.14
N GLY A 35 11.11 4.44 7.45
CA GLY A 35 11.46 5.47 6.46
C GLY A 35 10.30 6.34 5.99
N PHE A 36 9.15 6.28 6.67
CA PHE A 36 7.97 7.11 6.38
C PHE A 36 7.33 7.65 7.66
N GLY A 37 6.62 8.76 7.52
CA GLY A 37 5.83 9.35 8.59
C GLY A 37 6.64 9.64 9.84
N LYS A 38 6.20 9.07 10.97
CA LYS A 38 6.83 9.22 12.29
C LYS A 38 7.73 8.04 12.68
N SER A 39 7.83 7.02 11.82
CA SER A 39 8.70 5.89 12.06
C SER A 39 10.17 6.25 11.84
N ALA A 40 11.06 5.50 12.47
CA ALA A 40 12.50 5.69 12.33
C ALA A 40 12.96 5.52 10.86
N THR A 41 14.01 6.28 10.52
CA THR A 41 14.60 6.29 9.17
C THR A 41 16.09 5.90 9.25
N PRO A 42 16.41 4.65 9.67
CA PRO A 42 17.79 4.19 9.81
C PRO A 42 18.48 4.17 8.45
N GLN A 43 19.74 4.65 8.41
CA GLN A 43 20.53 4.75 7.18
C GLN A 43 21.36 3.48 6.92
N ASP A 44 21.37 2.55 7.84
CA ASP A 44 22.13 1.28 7.83
C ASP A 44 21.24 0.04 7.62
N ARG A 45 19.99 0.25 7.17
CA ARG A 45 19.03 -0.82 6.92
C ARG A 45 18.65 -0.90 5.45
N GLU A 46 18.28 -2.08 5.01
CA GLU A 46 17.70 -2.28 3.69
C GLU A 46 16.19 -1.92 3.69
N TYR A 47 15.78 -1.22 2.65
CA TYR A 47 14.39 -0.82 2.41
C TYR A 47 13.81 -1.66 1.26
N THR A 48 13.48 -2.92 1.58
CA THR A 48 12.93 -3.90 0.63
C THR A 48 11.57 -4.41 1.12
N LEU A 49 10.81 -5.06 0.25
CA LEU A 49 9.56 -5.72 0.65
C LEU A 49 9.79 -6.67 1.85
N ARG A 50 10.91 -7.42 1.84
CA ARG A 50 11.28 -8.33 2.95
C ARG A 50 11.36 -7.58 4.27
N SER A 51 12.20 -6.54 4.34
CA SER A 51 12.42 -5.81 5.59
C SER A 51 11.15 -5.16 6.14
N HIS A 52 10.28 -4.66 5.25
CA HIS A 52 8.99 -4.10 5.67
C HIS A 52 8.00 -5.16 6.17
N VAL A 53 7.99 -6.36 5.58
CA VAL A 53 7.17 -7.48 6.09
C VAL A 53 7.68 -7.97 7.43
N GLU A 54 9.00 -8.13 7.60
CA GLU A 54 9.61 -8.52 8.88
C GLU A 54 9.34 -7.48 9.99
N ASN A 55 9.40 -6.18 9.67
CA ASN A 55 9.01 -5.12 10.60
C ASN A 55 7.52 -5.20 10.98
N LEU A 56 6.65 -5.53 10.02
CA LEU A 56 5.22 -5.72 10.27
C LEU A 56 4.99 -6.95 11.17
N GLU A 57 5.70 -8.05 10.96
CA GLU A 57 5.65 -9.25 11.81
C GLU A 57 6.02 -8.90 13.26
N CYS A 58 7.13 -8.20 13.46
CA CYS A 58 7.55 -7.75 14.78
C CYS A 58 6.49 -6.83 15.44
N LEU A 59 5.95 -5.87 14.70
CA LEU A 59 4.93 -4.96 15.22
C LEU A 59 3.67 -5.69 15.68
N ILE A 60 3.16 -6.61 14.87
CA ILE A 60 1.95 -7.38 15.19
C ILE A 60 2.19 -8.27 16.41
N GLU A 61 3.38 -8.85 16.55
CA GLU A 61 3.76 -9.67 17.71
C GLU A 61 3.84 -8.81 18.98
N GLU A 62 4.59 -7.70 18.95
CA GLU A 62 4.73 -6.78 20.09
C GLU A 62 3.39 -6.19 20.57
N LEU A 63 2.48 -5.94 19.65
CA LEU A 63 1.12 -5.48 19.98
C LEU A 63 0.21 -6.59 20.53
N GLY A 64 0.67 -7.83 20.58
CA GLY A 64 -0.09 -8.99 21.03
C GLY A 64 -1.34 -9.26 20.19
N VAL A 65 -1.32 -8.92 18.90
CA VAL A 65 -2.45 -9.07 18.01
C VAL A 65 -2.63 -10.54 17.61
N LYS A 66 -3.76 -11.12 18.00
CA LYS A 66 -4.10 -12.52 17.70
C LYS A 66 -4.93 -12.68 16.43
N ALA A 67 -5.67 -11.63 16.04
CA ALA A 67 -6.59 -11.67 14.92
C ALA A 67 -6.70 -10.29 14.27
N VAL A 68 -6.33 -10.17 12.99
CA VAL A 68 -6.29 -8.93 12.25
C VAL A 68 -7.15 -8.99 10.99
N THR A 69 -7.87 -7.90 10.71
CA THR A 69 -8.36 -7.56 9.38
C THR A 69 -7.40 -6.53 8.81
N PHE A 70 -6.71 -6.87 7.77
CA PHE A 70 -5.84 -5.93 7.06
C PHE A 70 -6.63 -5.09 6.05
N VAL A 71 -6.26 -3.82 5.99
CA VAL A 71 -6.71 -2.86 4.97
C VAL A 71 -5.45 -2.29 4.32
N GLY A 72 -5.24 -2.52 3.03
CA GLY A 72 -3.99 -2.15 2.37
C GLY A 72 -4.18 -1.38 1.08
N GLN A 73 -3.27 -0.45 0.83
CA GLN A 73 -3.17 0.33 -0.39
C GLN A 73 -1.71 0.34 -0.86
N ASP A 74 -1.47 0.33 -2.18
CA ASP A 74 -0.14 0.38 -2.78
C ASP A 74 0.79 -0.71 -2.19
N TRP A 75 1.93 -0.36 -1.60
CA TRP A 75 2.84 -1.31 -0.94
C TRP A 75 2.21 -2.11 0.21
N GLY A 76 1.14 -1.60 0.82
CA GLY A 76 0.39 -2.35 1.83
C GLY A 76 -0.17 -3.67 1.30
N GLY A 77 -0.50 -3.76 0.01
CA GLY A 77 -0.99 -5.00 -0.60
C GLY A 77 0.04 -6.14 -0.61
N PRO A 78 1.23 -5.97 -1.24
CA PRO A 78 2.29 -6.98 -1.22
C PRO A 78 2.73 -7.38 0.18
N MET A 79 2.78 -6.42 1.13
CA MET A 79 3.08 -6.70 2.54
C MET A 79 2.02 -7.59 3.17
N ILE A 80 0.73 -7.31 2.95
CA ILE A 80 -0.38 -8.12 3.45
C ILE A 80 -0.34 -9.53 2.86
N GLY A 81 -0.05 -9.64 1.55
CA GLY A 81 0.06 -10.92 0.88
C GLY A 81 1.14 -11.80 1.50
N ALA A 82 2.36 -11.25 1.65
CA ALA A 82 3.48 -11.96 2.26
C ALA A 82 3.20 -12.31 3.73
N TYR A 83 2.76 -11.33 4.51
CA TYR A 83 2.43 -11.53 5.92
C TYR A 83 1.38 -12.65 6.10
N THR A 84 0.30 -12.61 5.28
CA THR A 84 -0.78 -13.59 5.40
C THR A 84 -0.32 -15.00 5.03
N ALA A 85 0.52 -15.14 3.99
CA ALA A 85 1.06 -16.44 3.61
C ALA A 85 2.00 -17.03 4.67
N ARG A 86 2.68 -16.18 5.45
CA ARG A 86 3.62 -16.58 6.52
C ARG A 86 2.95 -16.76 7.87
N ASN A 87 1.85 -16.05 8.16
CA ASN A 87 1.15 -16.03 9.45
C ASN A 87 -0.38 -16.13 9.25
N PRO A 88 -0.89 -17.14 8.54
CA PRO A 88 -2.29 -17.20 8.14
C PRO A 88 -3.26 -17.27 9.32
N GLU A 89 -2.86 -17.86 10.45
CA GLU A 89 -3.68 -18.01 11.65
C GLU A 89 -4.02 -16.66 12.31
N LYS A 90 -3.18 -15.65 12.11
CA LYS A 90 -3.38 -14.30 12.66
C LYS A 90 -4.29 -13.43 11.77
N VAL A 91 -4.55 -13.81 10.51
CA VAL A 91 -5.30 -12.99 9.56
C VAL A 91 -6.71 -13.51 9.39
N GLN A 92 -7.69 -12.66 9.67
CA GLN A 92 -9.11 -12.96 9.50
C GLN A 92 -9.64 -12.56 8.12
N ARG A 93 -9.29 -11.35 7.65
CA ARG A 93 -9.85 -10.74 6.42
C ARG A 93 -8.84 -9.83 5.77
N ILE A 94 -9.02 -9.62 4.46
CA ILE A 94 -8.16 -8.76 3.62
C ILE A 94 -9.02 -7.78 2.82
N PHE A 95 -8.84 -6.49 3.03
CA PHE A 95 -9.45 -5.43 2.25
C PHE A 95 -8.38 -4.64 1.51
N LEU A 96 -8.48 -4.58 0.19
CA LEU A 96 -7.48 -3.96 -0.68
C LEU A 96 -8.03 -2.75 -1.42
N MET A 97 -7.20 -1.75 -1.60
CA MET A 97 -7.51 -0.51 -2.32
C MET A 97 -6.35 -0.16 -3.25
N ASN A 98 -6.61 -0.09 -4.56
CA ASN A 98 -5.61 0.33 -5.57
C ASN A 98 -4.24 -0.32 -5.33
N THR A 99 -4.22 -1.65 -5.31
CA THR A 99 -3.01 -2.44 -5.07
C THR A 99 -3.13 -3.85 -5.65
N VAL A 100 -2.02 -4.57 -5.62
CA VAL A 100 -1.90 -6.01 -5.87
C VAL A 100 -1.43 -6.70 -4.59
N LEU A 101 -1.72 -7.97 -4.43
CA LEU A 101 -1.05 -8.81 -3.40
C LEU A 101 0.31 -9.34 -3.91
N GLY A 102 0.43 -9.48 -5.23
CA GLY A 102 1.66 -9.95 -5.87
C GLY A 102 1.81 -11.48 -5.94
N TYR A 103 0.81 -12.23 -5.50
CA TYR A 103 0.84 -13.70 -5.40
C TYR A 103 -0.22 -14.39 -6.27
N GLY A 104 -1.08 -13.64 -6.94
CA GLY A 104 -2.16 -14.16 -7.78
C GLY A 104 -1.74 -14.50 -9.21
N GLY A 105 -0.51 -14.17 -9.61
CA GLY A 105 0.01 -14.40 -10.96
C GLY A 105 -0.58 -13.46 -12.02
N GLY A 106 -1.23 -12.37 -11.61
CA GLY A 106 -1.81 -11.38 -12.49
C GLY A 106 -0.77 -10.69 -13.38
N LYS A 107 -1.18 -10.36 -14.61
CA LYS A 107 -0.37 -9.59 -15.55
C LYS A 107 -1.17 -8.39 -16.06
N SER A 108 -0.49 -7.26 -16.23
CA SER A 108 -1.06 -6.13 -16.95
C SER A 108 -1.10 -6.43 -18.45
N SER A 109 -2.24 -6.19 -19.08
CA SER A 109 -2.39 -6.29 -20.54
C SER A 109 -1.87 -5.03 -21.25
N GLY A 110 -1.81 -3.89 -20.54
CA GLY A 110 -1.46 -2.56 -21.06
C GLY A 110 0.03 -2.18 -20.96
N GLY A 111 0.89 -3.08 -20.46
CA GLY A 111 2.30 -2.74 -20.21
C GLY A 111 2.52 -1.95 -18.92
N LYS A 112 3.65 -1.21 -18.84
CA LYS A 112 3.99 -0.40 -17.67
C LYS A 112 3.07 0.82 -17.54
N THR A 113 2.63 1.09 -16.32
CA THR A 113 1.83 2.29 -15.99
C THR A 113 2.65 3.58 -16.18
N PRO A 114 2.01 4.76 -16.25
CA PRO A 114 2.71 6.04 -16.33
C PRO A 114 3.74 6.24 -15.20
N TRP A 115 3.43 5.79 -13.98
CA TRP A 115 4.35 5.82 -12.85
C TRP A 115 5.62 5.00 -13.11
N PHE A 116 5.49 3.72 -13.53
CA PHE A 116 6.65 2.88 -13.80
C PHE A 116 7.43 3.29 -15.05
N GLN A 117 6.77 3.89 -16.05
CA GLN A 117 7.47 4.52 -17.16
C GLN A 117 8.33 5.71 -16.71
N TRP A 118 7.78 6.52 -15.78
CA TRP A 118 8.48 7.64 -15.19
C TRP A 118 9.67 7.16 -14.33
N ILE A 119 9.49 6.12 -13.51
CA ILE A 119 10.58 5.49 -12.73
C ILE A 119 11.70 5.00 -13.65
N ASP A 120 11.37 4.21 -14.66
CA ASP A 120 12.37 3.69 -15.60
C ASP A 120 13.17 4.80 -16.29
N LYS A 121 12.50 5.85 -16.75
CA LYS A 121 13.11 7.00 -17.38
C LYS A 121 14.13 7.68 -16.45
N HIS A 122 13.71 7.94 -15.21
CA HIS A 122 14.53 8.70 -14.26
C HIS A 122 15.62 7.83 -13.61
N ALA A 123 15.39 6.53 -13.42
CA ALA A 123 16.42 5.59 -13.00
C ALA A 123 17.50 5.44 -14.06
N SER A 124 17.11 5.25 -15.35
CA SER A 124 18.06 5.06 -16.45
C SER A 124 18.95 6.28 -16.71
N ASN A 125 18.49 7.49 -16.41
CA ASN A 125 19.29 8.72 -16.59
C ASN A 125 19.92 9.24 -15.28
N GLY A 126 19.80 8.47 -14.17
CA GLY A 126 20.43 8.80 -12.88
C GLY A 126 19.79 9.97 -12.13
N THR A 127 18.58 10.40 -12.49
CA THR A 127 17.90 11.54 -11.84
C THR A 127 16.86 11.14 -10.80
N LEU A 128 16.49 9.86 -10.70
CA LEU A 128 15.41 9.38 -9.84
C LEU A 128 15.64 9.73 -8.36
N GLU A 129 16.82 9.39 -7.84
CA GLU A 129 17.16 9.67 -6.44
C GLU A 129 17.24 11.17 -6.14
N GLY A 130 17.64 12.00 -7.12
CA GLY A 130 17.64 13.46 -6.98
C GLY A 130 16.22 13.99 -6.79
N ILE A 131 15.25 13.48 -7.55
CA ILE A 131 13.85 13.93 -7.49
C ILE A 131 13.17 13.39 -6.21
N LEU A 132 13.30 12.11 -5.93
CA LEU A 132 12.69 11.47 -4.75
C LEU A 132 13.40 11.86 -3.44
N GLY A 133 14.64 12.34 -3.50
CA GLY A 133 15.37 12.90 -2.36
C GLY A 133 14.92 14.30 -1.95
N GLU A 134 14.00 14.91 -2.69
CA GLU A 134 13.44 16.25 -2.43
C GLU A 134 11.92 16.16 -2.09
N MET A 135 11.48 15.05 -1.47
CA MET A 135 10.06 14.82 -1.18
C MET A 135 9.43 15.92 -0.32
N GLY A 136 10.21 16.61 0.52
CA GLY A 136 9.74 17.77 1.27
C GLY A 136 9.14 18.87 0.40
N SER A 137 9.61 19.01 -0.85
CA SER A 137 9.09 19.98 -1.83
C SER A 137 8.34 19.36 -2.99
N THR A 138 8.52 18.06 -3.27
CA THR A 138 8.01 17.40 -4.47
C THR A 138 6.86 16.42 -4.21
N VAL A 139 6.48 16.20 -2.94
CA VAL A 139 5.51 15.15 -2.55
C VAL A 139 4.20 15.25 -3.35
N LEU A 140 3.60 16.44 -3.47
CA LEU A 140 2.37 16.61 -4.25
C LEU A 140 2.57 16.29 -5.73
N SER A 141 3.71 16.69 -6.31
CA SER A 141 4.02 16.41 -7.72
C SER A 141 4.18 14.91 -7.95
N VAL A 142 4.87 14.21 -7.05
CA VAL A 142 5.01 12.75 -7.10
C VAL A 142 3.66 12.07 -6.94
N MET A 143 2.83 12.48 -5.98
CA MET A 143 1.48 11.93 -5.80
C MET A 143 0.61 12.13 -7.06
N LYS A 144 0.72 13.29 -7.74
CA LYS A 144 0.00 13.53 -9.01
C LYS A 144 0.46 12.61 -10.13
N ILE A 145 1.75 12.31 -10.22
CA ILE A 145 2.28 11.35 -11.20
C ILE A 145 1.72 9.94 -10.94
N ILE A 146 1.58 9.56 -9.66
CA ILE A 146 1.03 8.26 -9.26
C ILE A 146 -0.50 8.19 -9.46
N GLY A 147 -1.20 9.34 -9.43
CA GLY A 147 -2.65 9.38 -9.69
C GLY A 147 -3.49 10.06 -8.61
N PHE A 148 -2.99 11.09 -7.95
CA PHE A 148 -3.78 11.90 -7.00
C PHE A 148 -4.81 12.76 -7.75
N GLN A 149 -6.11 12.65 -7.40
CA GLN A 149 -7.22 13.32 -8.08
C GLN A 149 -7.81 14.49 -7.28
N ASN A 150 -7.99 14.38 -5.97
CA ASN A 150 -8.66 15.36 -5.13
C ASN A 150 -7.86 16.66 -4.94
N SER A 151 -7.63 17.39 -6.03
CA SER A 151 -6.91 18.68 -5.97
C SER A 151 -7.64 19.74 -5.14
N ALA A 152 -8.97 19.64 -4.99
CA ALA A 152 -9.76 20.55 -4.16
C ALA A 152 -9.49 20.37 -2.64
N GLY A 153 -9.04 19.19 -2.22
CA GLY A 153 -8.66 18.89 -0.84
C GLY A 153 -7.27 19.39 -0.45
N VAL A 154 -6.49 19.91 -1.40
CA VAL A 154 -5.12 20.38 -1.14
C VAL A 154 -5.14 21.75 -0.46
N THR A 155 -4.72 21.78 0.79
CA THR A 155 -4.56 23.00 1.62
C THR A 155 -3.11 23.11 2.08
N ASP A 156 -2.72 24.26 2.65
CA ASP A 156 -1.39 24.42 3.27
C ASP A 156 -1.13 23.38 4.35
N THR A 157 -2.18 23.01 5.11
CA THR A 157 -2.08 21.95 6.13
C THR A 157 -1.85 20.60 5.49
N TRP A 158 -2.53 20.29 4.39
CA TRP A 158 -2.35 19.05 3.62
C TRP A 158 -0.92 18.95 3.08
N ILE A 159 -0.42 20.03 2.45
CA ILE A 159 0.96 20.08 1.91
C ILE A 159 1.97 19.86 3.04
N ARG A 160 1.87 20.62 4.15
CA ARG A 160 2.76 20.45 5.30
C ARG A 160 2.73 19.02 5.84
N ALA A 161 1.55 18.44 6.04
CA ALA A 161 1.43 17.11 6.63
C ALA A 161 2.08 16.02 5.78
N TYR A 162 1.99 16.11 4.45
CA TYR A 162 2.65 15.14 3.57
C TYR A 162 4.13 15.41 3.36
N SER A 163 4.60 16.65 3.48
CA SER A 163 6.02 17.00 3.37
C SER A 163 6.81 16.90 4.66
N GLU A 164 6.15 17.05 5.83
CA GLU A 164 6.78 17.03 7.16
C GLU A 164 7.71 15.83 7.43
N PRO A 165 7.37 14.58 6.98
CA PRO A 165 8.27 13.44 7.18
C PRO A 165 9.59 13.50 6.39
N PHE A 166 9.72 14.47 5.48
CA PHE A 166 10.85 14.57 4.55
C PHE A 166 11.61 15.89 4.69
N PRO A 167 12.15 16.22 5.90
CA PRO A 167 12.84 17.48 6.13
C PRO A 167 14.18 17.60 5.38
N ASP A 168 14.77 16.48 4.98
CA ASP A 168 16.04 16.39 4.26
C ASP A 168 16.11 15.15 3.37
N ARG A 169 17.20 15.01 2.60
CA ARG A 169 17.42 13.87 1.71
C ARG A 169 17.51 12.54 2.45
N ALA A 170 18.12 12.50 3.64
CA ALA A 170 18.28 11.26 4.40
C ALA A 170 16.93 10.69 4.82
N SER A 171 15.98 11.56 5.15
CA SER A 171 14.60 11.16 5.49
C SER A 171 13.80 10.62 4.30
N CYS A 172 14.26 10.84 3.06
CA CYS A 172 13.60 10.35 1.85
C CYS A 172 13.98 8.90 1.46
N ILE A 173 14.83 8.22 2.22
CA ILE A 173 15.37 6.89 1.87
C ILE A 173 14.26 5.85 1.58
N GLY A 174 13.16 5.87 2.34
CA GLY A 174 12.00 5.00 2.10
C GLY A 174 11.35 5.29 0.75
N ALA A 175 11.08 6.58 0.48
CA ALA A 175 10.47 7.04 -0.76
C ALA A 175 11.34 6.76 -2.00
N ILE A 176 12.65 6.76 -1.87
CA ILE A 176 13.60 6.40 -2.93
C ILE A 176 13.60 4.88 -3.17
N ASN A 177 13.63 4.09 -2.09
CA ASN A 177 13.84 2.65 -2.22
C ASN A 177 12.59 1.87 -2.61
N PHE A 178 11.39 2.28 -2.27
CA PHE A 178 10.17 1.59 -2.68
C PHE A 178 10.09 1.40 -4.21
N PRO A 179 10.18 2.44 -5.05
CA PRO A 179 10.15 2.23 -6.49
C PRO A 179 11.41 1.52 -7.01
N LEU A 180 12.58 1.69 -6.39
CA LEU A 180 13.82 1.00 -6.77
C LEU A 180 13.74 -0.50 -6.48
N ASP A 181 13.10 -0.93 -5.40
CA ASP A 181 12.92 -2.35 -5.08
C ASP A 181 12.20 -3.09 -6.22
N ILE A 182 11.21 -2.42 -6.86
CA ILE A 182 10.50 -2.96 -8.03
C ILE A 182 11.35 -2.81 -9.31
N HIS A 183 11.91 -1.62 -9.54
CA HIS A 183 12.68 -1.34 -10.76
C HIS A 183 13.87 -2.29 -10.93
N GLU A 184 14.59 -2.56 -9.86
CA GLU A 184 15.75 -3.44 -9.80
C GLU A 184 15.38 -4.92 -9.58
N GLY A 185 14.10 -5.22 -9.32
CA GLY A 185 13.62 -6.57 -9.08
C GLY A 185 14.10 -7.20 -7.77
N ARG A 186 14.55 -6.40 -6.79
CA ARG A 186 15.05 -6.89 -5.49
C ARG A 186 13.99 -7.67 -4.73
N PHE A 187 12.71 -7.26 -4.82
CA PHE A 187 11.57 -7.93 -4.18
C PHE A 187 11.32 -9.36 -4.69
N LEU A 188 11.79 -9.71 -5.91
CA LEU A 188 11.44 -10.97 -6.58
C LEU A 188 11.92 -12.21 -5.81
N SER A 189 13.08 -12.14 -5.18
CA SER A 189 13.60 -13.26 -4.38
C SER A 189 12.70 -13.56 -3.19
N PHE A 190 12.22 -12.53 -2.51
CA PHE A 190 11.33 -12.66 -1.36
C PHE A 190 9.92 -13.13 -1.77
N VAL A 191 9.40 -12.65 -2.89
CA VAL A 191 8.12 -13.15 -3.44
C VAL A 191 8.22 -14.63 -3.78
N ARG A 192 9.32 -15.06 -4.41
CA ARG A 192 9.54 -16.49 -4.73
C ARG A 192 9.63 -17.33 -3.47
N GLU A 193 10.42 -16.92 -2.48
CA GLU A 193 10.51 -17.60 -1.19
C GLU A 193 9.15 -17.70 -0.51
N THR A 194 8.36 -16.63 -0.51
CA THR A 194 7.01 -16.64 0.06
C THR A 194 6.08 -17.60 -0.67
N LEU A 195 6.18 -17.71 -2.01
CA LEU A 195 5.42 -18.69 -2.80
C LEU A 195 5.82 -20.15 -2.50
N GLU A 196 7.09 -20.40 -2.22
CA GLU A 196 7.63 -21.73 -1.95
C GLU A 196 7.40 -22.19 -0.50
N GLN A 197 7.48 -21.28 0.47
CA GLN A 197 7.50 -21.60 1.90
C GLN A 197 6.23 -21.16 2.64
N GLY A 198 5.48 -20.19 2.10
CA GLY A 198 4.26 -19.68 2.70
C GLY A 198 3.03 -20.52 2.41
N ASP A 199 2.02 -20.43 3.25
CA ASP A 199 0.73 -21.12 3.05
C ASP A 199 -0.19 -20.29 2.12
N ILE A 200 0.04 -20.42 0.82
CA ILE A 200 -0.78 -19.77 -0.21
C ILE A 200 -2.21 -20.33 -0.23
N ALA A 201 -2.41 -21.57 0.18
CA ALA A 201 -3.76 -22.15 0.28
C ALA A 201 -4.56 -21.47 1.40
N ALA A 202 -3.93 -21.24 2.56
CA ALA A 202 -4.56 -20.51 3.64
C ALA A 202 -4.79 -19.04 3.29
N LEU A 203 -3.85 -18.37 2.58
CA LEU A 203 -4.08 -17.03 2.04
C LEU A 203 -5.34 -16.98 1.16
N ARG A 204 -5.49 -17.90 0.22
CA ARG A 204 -6.65 -18.01 -0.68
C ARG A 204 -7.98 -18.27 0.01
N SER A 205 -7.94 -18.83 1.21
CA SER A 205 -9.14 -19.11 2.01
C SER A 205 -9.71 -17.91 2.75
N LYS A 206 -8.96 -16.79 2.80
CA LYS A 206 -9.39 -15.61 3.55
C LYS A 206 -10.54 -14.89 2.84
N PRO A 207 -11.55 -14.40 3.58
CA PRO A 207 -12.45 -13.38 3.05
C PRO A 207 -11.65 -12.19 2.56
N ALA A 208 -11.91 -11.76 1.31
CA ALA A 208 -11.19 -10.67 0.68
C ALA A 208 -12.11 -9.77 -0.13
N MET A 209 -11.76 -8.49 -0.27
CA MET A 209 -12.41 -7.50 -1.14
C MET A 209 -11.36 -6.61 -1.78
N LEU A 210 -11.59 -6.21 -3.03
CA LEU A 210 -10.79 -5.22 -3.74
C LEU A 210 -11.65 -4.01 -4.12
N VAL A 211 -11.17 -2.81 -3.82
CA VAL A 211 -11.65 -1.55 -4.39
C VAL A 211 -10.63 -1.04 -5.40
N SER A 212 -11.04 -0.71 -6.60
CA SER A 212 -10.14 -0.27 -7.67
C SER A 212 -10.69 0.98 -8.37
N GLY A 213 -9.92 2.07 -8.35
CA GLY A 213 -10.18 3.30 -9.08
C GLY A 213 -9.71 3.20 -10.55
N ASP A 214 -10.34 3.96 -11.44
CA ASP A 214 -10.01 3.99 -12.87
C ASP A 214 -8.96 5.05 -13.23
N LYS A 215 -8.57 5.92 -12.29
CA LYS A 215 -7.55 6.97 -12.44
C LYS A 215 -6.26 6.67 -11.69
N ASP A 216 -6.01 5.41 -11.40
CA ASP A 216 -4.76 4.96 -10.82
C ASP A 216 -3.68 4.86 -11.91
N PHE A 217 -2.60 5.65 -11.76
CA PHE A 217 -1.45 5.65 -12.67
C PHE A 217 -0.26 4.88 -12.08
N GLY A 218 -0.35 4.45 -10.83
CA GLY A 218 0.61 3.58 -10.14
C GLY A 218 0.36 2.11 -10.45
N ILE A 219 -0.86 1.64 -10.20
CA ILE A 219 -1.25 0.25 -10.38
C ILE A 219 -2.32 0.16 -11.48
N ALA A 220 -2.01 -0.55 -12.57
CA ALA A 220 -2.98 -0.78 -13.62
C ALA A 220 -4.17 -1.60 -13.10
N LYS A 221 -5.39 -1.11 -13.32
CA LYS A 221 -6.63 -1.75 -12.86
C LYS A 221 -6.75 -3.21 -13.30
N ASP A 222 -6.42 -3.50 -14.56
CA ASP A 222 -6.46 -4.86 -15.10
C ASP A 222 -5.48 -5.80 -14.39
N HIS A 223 -4.30 -5.27 -14.01
CA HIS A 223 -3.32 -6.01 -13.21
C HIS A 223 -3.85 -6.29 -11.81
N ALA A 224 -4.35 -5.25 -11.10
CA ALA A 224 -4.92 -5.41 -9.75
C ALA A 224 -6.06 -6.43 -9.73
N VAL A 225 -6.98 -6.33 -10.68
CA VAL A 225 -8.11 -7.26 -10.82
C VAL A 225 -7.64 -8.68 -11.17
N SER A 226 -6.65 -8.82 -12.07
CA SER A 226 -6.12 -10.13 -12.49
C SER A 226 -5.38 -10.83 -11.33
N ASP A 227 -4.52 -10.11 -10.61
CA ASP A 227 -3.81 -10.63 -9.43
C ASP A 227 -4.80 -11.04 -8.34
N PHE A 228 -5.77 -10.17 -8.03
CA PHE A 228 -6.79 -10.45 -7.01
C PHE A 228 -7.63 -11.68 -7.35
N LYS A 229 -8.13 -11.79 -8.59
CA LYS A 229 -8.91 -12.95 -9.04
C LYS A 229 -8.11 -14.25 -9.07
N GLY A 230 -6.80 -14.17 -9.28
CA GLY A 230 -5.90 -15.32 -9.21
C GLY A 230 -5.84 -15.97 -7.83
N LEU A 231 -6.07 -15.17 -6.79
CA LEU A 231 -6.16 -15.63 -5.40
C LEU A 231 -7.61 -15.86 -4.94
N PHE A 232 -8.52 -14.92 -5.24
CA PHE A 232 -9.89 -14.86 -4.74
C PHE A 232 -10.90 -14.78 -5.90
N PRO A 233 -11.12 -15.84 -6.67
CA PRO A 233 -11.89 -15.80 -7.93
C PRO A 233 -13.35 -15.40 -7.74
N ARG A 234 -13.92 -15.57 -6.54
CA ARG A 234 -15.33 -15.25 -6.21
C ARG A 234 -15.50 -14.06 -5.29
N ALA A 235 -14.41 -13.47 -4.82
CA ALA A 235 -14.47 -12.33 -3.90
C ALA A 235 -14.93 -11.05 -4.62
N PRO A 236 -15.64 -10.15 -3.90
CA PRO A 236 -16.16 -8.92 -4.49
C PRO A 236 -15.06 -7.96 -4.94
N ILE A 237 -15.31 -7.31 -6.07
CA ILE A 237 -14.50 -6.21 -6.60
C ILE A 237 -15.41 -5.01 -6.83
N VAL A 238 -15.08 -3.89 -6.22
CA VAL A 238 -15.77 -2.62 -6.40
C VAL A 238 -14.92 -1.73 -7.30
N ASN A 239 -15.41 -1.44 -8.50
CA ASN A 239 -14.76 -0.50 -9.41
C ASN A 239 -15.38 0.88 -9.24
N VAL A 240 -14.55 1.92 -9.04
CA VAL A 240 -15.01 3.29 -8.81
C VAL A 240 -14.46 4.21 -9.90
N GLU A 241 -15.38 4.96 -10.55
CA GLU A 241 -15.03 5.92 -11.59
C GLU A 241 -14.52 7.23 -10.97
N GLY A 242 -13.56 7.86 -11.63
CA GLY A 242 -12.99 9.15 -11.23
C GLY A 242 -12.04 9.08 -10.02
N VAL A 243 -11.80 7.89 -9.48
CA VAL A 243 -10.98 7.68 -8.29
C VAL A 243 -9.56 7.33 -8.69
N GLY A 244 -8.59 8.01 -8.09
CA GLY A 244 -7.16 7.83 -8.33
C GLY A 244 -6.51 6.81 -7.40
N HIS A 245 -5.17 6.77 -7.48
CA HIS A 245 -4.35 5.89 -6.66
C HIS A 245 -4.57 6.07 -5.15
N PHE A 246 -4.75 7.31 -4.71
CA PHE A 246 -4.97 7.67 -3.29
C PHE A 246 -6.47 7.77 -2.99
N CYS A 247 -7.19 6.66 -3.14
CA CYS A 247 -8.64 6.60 -2.97
C CYS A 247 -9.12 7.05 -1.57
N GLN A 248 -8.26 6.99 -0.56
CA GLN A 248 -8.52 7.52 0.80
C GLN A 248 -8.67 9.05 0.82
N GLU A 249 -8.08 9.74 -0.15
CA GLU A 249 -8.25 11.19 -0.33
C GLU A 249 -9.50 11.51 -1.16
N ASP A 250 -9.88 10.62 -2.07
CA ASP A 250 -10.96 10.86 -3.03
C ASP A 250 -12.35 10.48 -2.45
N ILE A 251 -12.45 9.33 -1.77
CA ILE A 251 -13.73 8.74 -1.34
C ILE A 251 -13.69 8.13 0.09
N PRO A 252 -13.15 8.83 1.10
CA PRO A 252 -12.94 8.27 2.43
C PRO A 252 -14.22 7.69 3.07
N ASP A 253 -15.35 8.38 2.99
CA ASP A 253 -16.61 7.94 3.60
C ASP A 253 -17.15 6.65 2.93
N THR A 254 -17.02 6.55 1.61
CA THR A 254 -17.38 5.34 0.87
C THR A 254 -16.51 4.16 1.28
N LEU A 255 -15.20 4.37 1.46
CA LEU A 255 -14.28 3.33 1.91
C LEU A 255 -14.61 2.87 3.34
N VAL A 256 -14.94 3.79 4.24
CA VAL A 256 -15.39 3.45 5.61
C VAL A 256 -16.63 2.55 5.55
N ALA A 257 -17.64 2.91 4.77
CA ALA A 257 -18.86 2.12 4.63
C ALA A 257 -18.60 0.73 4.02
N LEU A 258 -17.73 0.64 3.01
CA LEU A 258 -17.36 -0.63 2.39
C LEU A 258 -16.58 -1.53 3.35
N ILE A 259 -15.63 -0.99 4.11
CA ILE A 259 -14.86 -1.75 5.11
C ILE A 259 -15.80 -2.26 6.22
N ASP A 260 -16.66 -1.39 6.75
CA ASP A 260 -17.63 -1.78 7.80
C ASP A 260 -18.55 -2.89 7.31
N GLY A 261 -19.20 -2.71 6.15
CA GLY A 261 -20.06 -3.72 5.54
C GLY A 261 -19.34 -5.04 5.25
N PHE A 262 -18.08 -4.97 4.76
CA PHE A 262 -17.27 -6.16 4.51
C PHE A 262 -16.95 -6.93 5.80
N VAL A 263 -16.56 -6.24 6.88
CA VAL A 263 -16.26 -6.87 8.17
C VAL A 263 -17.51 -7.49 8.77
N GLN A 264 -18.65 -6.80 8.73
CA GLN A 264 -19.92 -7.31 9.26
C GLN A 264 -20.44 -8.53 8.50
N SER A 265 -20.22 -8.57 7.18
CA SER A 265 -20.66 -9.70 6.32
C SER A 265 -19.74 -10.94 6.42
N ASN A 266 -18.61 -10.81 7.10
CA ASN A 266 -17.62 -11.90 7.28
C ASN A 266 -17.19 -11.96 8.75
N PRO A 267 -18.03 -12.39 9.68
CA PRO A 267 -17.79 -12.37 11.11
C PRO A 267 -16.59 -13.22 11.56
#